data_9e4f0b563f6b579fa927d95fa22789fc
#
_entry.id   9e4f0b563f6b579fa927d95fa22789fc
#
_cell.length_a   1.000
_cell.length_b   1.000
_cell.length_c   1.000
_cell.angle_alpha   90.00
_cell.angle_beta   90.00
_cell.angle_gamma   90.00
#
_symmetry.space_group_name_H-M   'P 1'
#
loop_
_entity.id
_entity.type
_entity.pdbx_description
1 polymer ?
#
loop_
_entity_poly.entity_id
_entity_poly.type
_entity_poly.pdbx_seq_one_letter_code
_entity_poly.pdbx_strand_id
1 'polypeptide(L)'
;MNSKHITQAIAGALEIMNEQPLTLNEFIDEVMSDYMEQEPGTYVPLGEMHQQWEENFQKGEFASIICARGHLKTTWGLCVLAYMMHKQPNFRALYISATLEQAWDKLEQFEELCKRSWRLNTFLEKSDDRKVTIRKGAKRFNNGSRVAAASIGKALEGPHVHMIILDDVLQEFPNLTDEKVIHYVQRVVMPMRLPDSKMLLVGTQKRVGDITDWVSESSEWNVVRHPALLEDGTPRWPEYWNQERLDKEKETMGSRAFESEYMLNPLDPESAVIPYEVLQRCLDENLDMGLPDYTDDISVMMGVDLAVGMNSQNDETSYCIVAYNKKNEHRR
;
A
#
# COMPACT_ATOMS: atom_id res chain seq x y z
N MET A 1 -49.46 13.57 -8.62
CA MET A 1 -48.32 13.43 -7.67
C MET A 1 -48.87 13.69 -6.27
N ASN A 2 -48.73 12.73 -5.36
CA ASN A 2 -49.37 12.75 -4.06
C ASN A 2 -48.58 13.67 -3.13
N SER A 3 -49.24 14.65 -2.49
CA SER A 3 -48.64 15.65 -1.58
C SER A 3 -47.72 15.02 -0.52
N LYS A 4 -48.01 13.79 -0.07
CA LYS A 4 -47.19 13.04 0.86
C LYS A 4 -45.79 12.69 0.34
N HIS A 5 -45.65 12.37 -0.95
CA HIS A 5 -44.33 12.06 -1.55
C HIS A 5 -43.44 13.30 -1.74
N ILE A 6 -44.10 14.45 -1.98
CA ILE A 6 -43.37 15.73 -2.06
C ILE A 6 -42.88 16.15 -0.68
N THR A 7 -43.72 15.98 0.35
CA THR A 7 -43.35 16.32 1.73
C THR A 7 -42.23 15.41 2.26
N GLN A 8 -42.24 14.11 1.93
CA GLN A 8 -41.16 13.19 2.30
C GLN A 8 -39.85 13.51 1.53
N ALA A 9 -39.94 13.85 0.24
CA ALA A 9 -38.77 14.26 -0.54
C ALA A 9 -38.15 15.58 -0.04
N ILE A 10 -39.01 16.55 0.38
CA ILE A 10 -38.55 17.82 0.98
C ILE A 10 -37.96 17.58 2.37
N ALA A 11 -38.55 16.72 3.20
CA ALA A 11 -38.03 16.38 4.52
C ALA A 11 -36.65 15.69 4.38
N GLY A 12 -36.52 14.72 3.48
CA GLY A 12 -35.24 14.09 3.19
C GLY A 12 -34.19 15.06 2.64
N ALA A 13 -34.60 16.00 1.77
CA ALA A 13 -33.70 17.03 1.28
C ALA A 13 -33.27 18.04 2.37
N LEU A 14 -34.15 18.35 3.33
CA LEU A 14 -33.85 19.20 4.48
C LEU A 14 -32.99 18.48 5.53
N GLU A 15 -33.14 17.17 5.71
CA GLU A 15 -32.24 16.36 6.52
C GLU A 15 -30.84 16.34 5.92
N ILE A 16 -30.70 16.12 4.61
CA ILE A 16 -29.41 16.18 3.88
C ILE A 16 -28.76 17.57 3.95
N MET A 17 -29.55 18.65 3.99
CA MET A 17 -29.04 20.02 4.10
C MET A 17 -28.63 20.42 5.53
N ASN A 18 -29.09 19.71 6.55
CA ASN A 18 -28.77 19.95 7.96
C ASN A 18 -27.74 18.97 8.53
N GLU A 19 -27.34 17.95 7.79
CA GLU A 19 -26.28 17.04 8.21
C GLU A 19 -24.95 17.80 8.26
N GLN A 20 -24.30 17.76 9.39
CA GLN A 20 -22.88 18.14 9.52
C GLN A 20 -22.09 17.35 8.45
N PRO A 21 -21.16 17.99 7.74
CA PRO A 21 -20.36 17.27 6.76
C PRO A 21 -19.61 16.15 7.47
N LEU A 22 -19.85 14.91 7.05
CA LEU A 22 -19.18 13.73 7.59
C LEU A 22 -17.66 13.91 7.48
N THR A 23 -16.95 13.45 8.49
CA THR A 23 -15.50 13.19 8.39
C THR A 23 -15.25 12.15 7.30
N LEU A 24 -14.01 12.00 6.88
CA LEU A 24 -13.68 11.01 5.86
C LEU A 24 -14.00 9.58 6.33
N ASN A 25 -13.65 9.24 7.57
CA ASN A 25 -13.91 7.90 8.08
C ASN A 25 -15.39 7.64 8.36
N GLU A 26 -16.15 8.62 8.83
CA GLU A 26 -17.63 8.46 8.95
C GLU A 26 -18.26 8.20 7.58
N PHE A 27 -17.82 8.91 6.55
CA PHE A 27 -18.26 8.66 5.18
C PHE A 27 -17.86 7.27 4.69
N ILE A 28 -16.61 6.87 4.93
CA ILE A 28 -16.08 5.57 4.52
C ILE A 28 -16.81 4.44 5.24
N ASP A 29 -17.04 4.59 6.55
CA ASP A 29 -17.74 3.60 7.37
C ASP A 29 -19.17 3.36 6.86
N GLU A 30 -19.90 4.44 6.56
CA GLU A 30 -21.23 4.35 5.96
C GLU A 30 -21.21 3.67 4.59
N VAL A 31 -20.32 4.10 3.69
CA VAL A 31 -20.23 3.53 2.34
C VAL A 31 -19.79 2.07 2.37
N MET A 32 -18.88 1.71 3.26
CA MET A 32 -18.42 0.33 3.42
C MET A 32 -19.49 -0.55 4.05
N SER A 33 -20.27 -0.02 5.02
CA SER A 33 -21.42 -0.72 5.58
C SER A 33 -22.39 -1.11 4.46
N ASP A 34 -22.82 -0.16 3.64
CA ASP A 34 -23.69 -0.42 2.48
C ASP A 34 -23.11 -1.45 1.50
N TYR A 35 -21.80 -1.39 1.28
CA TYR A 35 -21.12 -2.27 0.33
C TYR A 35 -20.96 -3.70 0.83
N MET A 36 -20.58 -3.86 2.10
CA MET A 36 -20.22 -5.16 2.70
C MET A 36 -21.41 -5.90 3.31
N GLU A 37 -22.45 -5.21 3.74
CA GLU A 37 -23.67 -5.82 4.28
C GLU A 37 -24.50 -6.50 3.19
N GLN A 38 -24.03 -7.66 2.74
CA GLN A 38 -24.88 -8.58 1.97
C GLN A 38 -25.77 -9.42 2.89
N GLU A 39 -25.31 -9.64 4.13
CA GLU A 39 -26.04 -10.28 5.22
C GLU A 39 -25.90 -9.43 6.47
N PRO A 40 -26.99 -9.14 7.21
CA PRO A 40 -26.93 -8.33 8.43
C PRO A 40 -25.89 -8.86 9.42
N GLY A 41 -24.99 -7.99 9.88
CA GLY A 41 -23.98 -8.32 10.89
C GLY A 41 -22.67 -8.86 10.34
N THR A 42 -22.42 -8.79 9.03
CA THR A 42 -21.12 -9.18 8.44
C THR A 42 -20.12 -8.04 8.33
N TYR A 43 -20.59 -6.80 8.45
CA TYR A 43 -19.72 -5.62 8.42
C TYR A 43 -19.01 -5.42 9.76
N VAL A 44 -17.72 -5.15 9.69
CA VAL A 44 -16.91 -4.78 10.85
C VAL A 44 -16.50 -3.31 10.71
N PRO A 45 -16.84 -2.46 11.67
CA PRO A 45 -16.49 -1.04 11.64
C PRO A 45 -14.99 -0.80 11.55
N LEU A 46 -14.62 0.36 11.02
CA LEU A 46 -13.24 0.81 10.97
C LEU A 46 -12.67 0.94 12.39
N GLY A 47 -11.48 0.41 12.62
CA GLY A 47 -10.77 0.52 13.89
C GLY A 47 -9.88 1.76 13.98
N GLU A 48 -9.18 1.89 15.12
CA GLU A 48 -8.27 3.01 15.42
C GLU A 48 -7.21 3.25 14.33
N MET A 49 -6.67 2.17 13.75
CA MET A 49 -5.67 2.29 12.68
C MET A 49 -6.19 3.07 11.46
N HIS A 50 -7.50 2.96 11.15
CA HIS A 50 -8.10 3.65 10.03
C HIS A 50 -8.28 5.16 10.32
N GLN A 51 -8.42 5.55 11.59
CA GLN A 51 -8.39 6.96 12.00
C GLN A 51 -7.01 7.56 11.73
N GLN A 52 -5.94 6.81 12.01
CA GLN A 52 -4.58 7.22 11.69
C GLN A 52 -4.35 7.33 10.17
N TRP A 53 -5.02 6.53 9.34
CA TRP A 53 -4.98 6.66 7.87
C TRP A 53 -5.63 7.96 7.40
N GLU A 54 -6.80 8.32 7.98
CA GLU A 54 -7.45 9.60 7.69
C GLU A 54 -6.54 10.78 8.05
N GLU A 55 -6.02 10.80 9.27
CA GLU A 55 -5.09 11.85 9.71
C GLU A 55 -3.89 11.95 8.78
N ASN A 56 -3.33 10.81 8.39
CA ASN A 56 -2.19 10.73 7.49
C ASN A 56 -2.53 11.32 6.10
N PHE A 57 -3.68 10.94 5.54
CA PHE A 57 -4.15 11.43 4.24
C PHE A 57 -4.45 12.93 4.26
N GLN A 58 -4.93 13.47 5.38
CA GLN A 58 -5.26 14.88 5.50
C GLN A 58 -4.04 15.81 5.65
N LYS A 59 -2.91 15.30 6.16
CA LYS A 59 -1.70 16.11 6.49
C LYS A 59 -1.06 16.80 5.29
N GLY A 60 -1.15 16.27 4.09
CA GLY A 60 -0.45 16.83 2.94
C GLY A 60 -0.95 16.31 1.59
N GLU A 61 -0.19 16.63 0.55
CA GLU A 61 -0.50 16.17 -0.82
C GLU A 61 -0.18 14.69 -1.03
N PHE A 62 0.82 14.17 -0.32
CA PHE A 62 1.32 12.81 -0.47
C PHE A 62 1.07 12.02 0.81
N ALA A 63 0.36 10.91 0.67
CA ALA A 63 0.10 9.98 1.76
C ALA A 63 0.41 8.54 1.34
N SER A 64 0.96 7.76 2.27
CA SER A 64 1.19 6.34 2.06
C SER A 64 0.67 5.52 3.23
N ILE A 65 -0.03 4.44 2.89
CA ILE A 65 -0.55 3.45 3.83
C ILE A 65 0.11 2.11 3.49
N ILE A 66 1.12 1.77 4.26
CA ILE A 66 1.82 0.49 4.18
C ILE A 66 1.23 -0.39 5.26
N CYS A 67 0.44 -1.38 4.87
CA CYS A 67 -0.34 -2.15 5.82
C CYS A 67 -0.40 -3.63 5.47
N ALA A 68 -0.60 -4.44 6.48
CA ALA A 68 -0.78 -5.88 6.38
C ALA A 68 -1.87 -6.27 5.37
N ARG A 69 -1.74 -7.44 4.79
CA ARG A 69 -2.74 -8.01 3.89
C ARG A 69 -4.10 -8.17 4.58
N GLY A 70 -5.20 -7.97 3.84
CA GLY A 70 -6.57 -8.16 4.35
C GLY A 70 -7.09 -7.06 5.28
N HIS A 71 -6.34 -5.97 5.49
CA HIS A 71 -6.74 -4.85 6.36
C HIS A 71 -7.48 -3.72 5.60
N LEU A 72 -8.15 -4.03 4.50
CA LEU A 72 -9.03 -3.13 3.73
C LEU A 72 -8.35 -1.91 3.06
N LYS A 73 -7.03 -1.84 2.97
CA LYS A 73 -6.33 -0.67 2.40
C LYS A 73 -6.81 -0.27 1.00
N THR A 74 -7.00 -1.23 0.10
CA THR A 74 -7.55 -0.98 -1.25
C THR A 74 -8.97 -0.44 -1.20
N THR A 75 -9.86 -1.09 -0.41
CA THR A 75 -11.26 -0.66 -0.27
C THR A 75 -11.35 0.72 0.36
N TRP A 76 -10.55 1.00 1.39
CA TRP A 76 -10.43 2.32 1.99
C TRP A 76 -9.99 3.38 0.95
N GLY A 77 -8.97 3.07 0.15
CA GLY A 77 -8.51 3.94 -0.94
C GLY A 77 -9.58 4.24 -1.98
N LEU A 78 -10.42 3.25 -2.33
CA LEU A 78 -11.57 3.44 -3.23
C LEU A 78 -12.65 4.32 -2.58
N CYS A 79 -12.89 4.17 -1.28
CA CYS A 79 -13.82 5.04 -0.55
C CYS A 79 -13.31 6.48 -0.44
N VAL A 80 -12.00 6.67 -0.25
CA VAL A 80 -11.37 8.01 -0.33
C VAL A 80 -11.61 8.63 -1.69
N LEU A 81 -11.44 7.87 -2.77
CA LEU A 81 -11.74 8.35 -4.12
C LEU A 81 -13.20 8.77 -4.26
N ALA A 82 -14.14 7.96 -3.74
CA ALA A 82 -15.56 8.28 -3.73
C ALA A 82 -15.86 9.57 -2.96
N TYR A 83 -15.25 9.74 -1.78
CA TYR A 83 -15.37 10.96 -0.98
C TYR A 83 -14.90 12.20 -1.73
N MET A 84 -13.74 12.14 -2.36
CA MET A 84 -13.19 13.25 -3.12
C MET A 84 -14.08 13.61 -4.33
N MET A 85 -14.61 12.61 -5.03
CA MET A 85 -15.55 12.80 -6.13
C MET A 85 -16.91 13.33 -5.67
N HIS A 86 -17.36 12.95 -4.47
CA HIS A 86 -18.59 13.45 -3.86
C HIS A 86 -18.45 14.94 -3.50
N LYS A 87 -17.31 15.32 -2.94
CA LYS A 87 -17.01 16.70 -2.57
C LYS A 87 -16.81 17.64 -3.76
N GLN A 88 -16.27 17.12 -4.86
CA GLN A 88 -15.89 17.93 -6.02
C GLN A 88 -16.43 17.34 -7.33
N PRO A 89 -17.45 17.92 -7.96
CA PRO A 89 -17.89 17.57 -9.31
C PRO A 89 -16.76 17.78 -10.34
N ASN A 90 -16.82 17.03 -11.44
CA ASN A 90 -15.81 17.03 -12.50
C ASN A 90 -14.40 16.60 -12.02
N PHE A 91 -14.34 15.84 -10.94
CA PHE A 91 -13.09 15.32 -10.38
C PHE A 91 -12.42 14.35 -11.35
N ARG A 92 -11.12 14.46 -11.49
CA ARG A 92 -10.32 13.58 -12.35
C ARG A 92 -9.34 12.83 -11.50
N ALA A 93 -9.36 11.51 -11.61
CA ALA A 93 -8.41 10.66 -10.90
C ALA A 93 -7.71 9.68 -11.84
N LEU A 94 -6.55 9.21 -11.41
CA LEU A 94 -5.76 8.17 -12.04
C LEU A 94 -5.55 7.05 -11.01
N TYR A 95 -5.97 5.84 -11.36
CA TYR A 95 -5.81 4.65 -10.54
C TYR A 95 -4.77 3.74 -11.20
N ILE A 96 -3.69 3.46 -10.50
CA ILE A 96 -2.54 2.71 -11.02
C ILE A 96 -2.33 1.47 -10.16
N SER A 97 -2.28 0.31 -10.78
CA SER A 97 -1.85 -0.95 -10.16
C SER A 97 -0.68 -1.56 -10.91
N ALA A 98 -0.19 -2.68 -10.47
CA ALA A 98 0.91 -3.40 -11.12
C ALA A 98 0.54 -3.78 -12.56
N THR A 99 -0.70 -4.24 -12.81
CA THR A 99 -1.22 -4.51 -14.16
C THR A 99 -2.45 -3.66 -14.47
N LEU A 100 -2.71 -3.47 -15.77
CA LEU A 100 -3.91 -2.76 -16.21
C LEU A 100 -5.18 -3.55 -15.87
N GLU A 101 -5.14 -4.87 -15.92
CA GLU A 101 -6.24 -5.75 -15.54
C GLU A 101 -6.60 -5.54 -14.07
N GLN A 102 -5.62 -5.58 -13.16
CA GLN A 102 -5.86 -5.29 -11.74
C GLN A 102 -6.44 -3.90 -11.51
N ALA A 103 -5.93 -2.88 -12.20
CA ALA A 103 -6.50 -1.53 -12.08
C ALA A 103 -7.96 -1.48 -12.56
N TRP A 104 -8.32 -2.24 -13.59
CA TRP A 104 -9.70 -2.36 -14.06
C TRP A 104 -10.60 -3.09 -13.07
N ASP A 105 -10.16 -4.21 -12.51
CA ASP A 105 -10.91 -4.94 -11.48
C ASP A 105 -11.22 -4.04 -10.28
N LYS A 106 -10.28 -3.17 -9.90
CA LYS A 106 -10.51 -2.19 -8.82
C LYS A 106 -11.52 -1.10 -9.23
N LEU A 107 -11.51 -0.66 -10.46
CA LEU A 107 -12.54 0.28 -10.94
C LEU A 107 -13.92 -0.38 -11.09
N GLU A 108 -14.00 -1.68 -11.34
CA GLU A 108 -15.26 -2.43 -11.27
C GLU A 108 -15.74 -2.56 -9.83
N GLN A 109 -14.86 -2.88 -8.90
CA GLN A 109 -15.15 -2.86 -7.47
C GLN A 109 -15.64 -1.47 -7.02
N PHE A 110 -15.01 -0.40 -7.48
CA PHE A 110 -15.42 0.97 -7.22
C PHE A 110 -16.83 1.28 -7.74
N GLU A 111 -17.16 0.82 -8.93
CA GLU A 111 -18.50 0.97 -9.50
C GLU A 111 -19.56 0.22 -8.68
N GLU A 112 -19.27 -1.02 -8.24
CA GLU A 112 -20.17 -1.78 -7.37
C GLU A 112 -20.35 -1.11 -6.01
N LEU A 113 -19.29 -0.55 -5.44
CA LEU A 113 -19.35 0.24 -4.21
C LEU A 113 -20.29 1.44 -4.38
N CYS A 114 -20.16 2.19 -5.50
CA CYS A 114 -21.06 3.30 -5.79
C CYS A 114 -22.52 2.86 -6.02
N LYS A 115 -22.76 1.70 -6.63
CA LYS A 115 -24.12 1.18 -6.86
C LYS A 115 -24.84 0.80 -5.56
N ARG A 116 -24.12 0.25 -4.61
CA ARG A 116 -24.67 -0.25 -3.36
C ARG A 116 -24.88 0.84 -2.33
N SER A 117 -24.02 1.84 -2.30
CA SER A 117 -24.18 2.95 -1.36
C SER A 117 -25.31 3.88 -1.77
N TRP A 118 -26.26 4.09 -0.87
CA TRP A 118 -27.37 5.03 -1.10
C TRP A 118 -26.87 6.47 -1.31
N ARG A 119 -25.73 6.82 -0.73
CA ARG A 119 -25.10 8.14 -0.86
C ARG A 119 -24.43 8.34 -2.23
N LEU A 120 -23.91 7.27 -2.81
CA LEU A 120 -23.13 7.31 -4.03
C LEU A 120 -23.89 6.87 -5.29
N ASN A 121 -25.06 6.22 -5.13
CA ASN A 121 -25.83 5.74 -6.28
C ASN A 121 -26.23 6.84 -7.26
N THR A 122 -26.36 8.08 -6.75
CA THR A 122 -26.57 9.28 -7.59
C THR A 122 -25.47 9.55 -8.60
N PHE A 123 -24.25 9.06 -8.35
CA PHE A 123 -23.17 9.13 -9.35
C PHE A 123 -23.47 8.29 -10.58
N LEU A 124 -24.29 7.25 -10.42
CA LEU A 124 -24.62 6.29 -11.44
C LEU A 124 -26.05 6.46 -11.98
N GLU A 125 -26.90 7.27 -11.31
CA GLU A 125 -28.27 7.51 -11.76
C GLU A 125 -28.30 8.25 -13.10
N LYS A 126 -28.98 7.60 -14.06
CA LYS A 126 -29.37 8.13 -15.37
C LYS A 126 -28.24 8.40 -16.37
N SER A 127 -27.30 7.51 -16.50
CA SER A 127 -26.88 7.25 -17.87
C SER A 127 -28.03 6.47 -18.53
N ASP A 128 -28.91 7.19 -19.21
CA ASP A 128 -29.66 6.62 -20.34
C ASP A 128 -28.76 5.55 -20.97
N ASP A 129 -29.25 4.37 -21.34
CA ASP A 129 -28.55 3.16 -21.85
C ASP A 129 -27.50 3.37 -22.96
N ARG A 130 -27.05 4.59 -23.11
CA ARG A 130 -25.98 5.00 -23.97
C ARG A 130 -24.65 4.73 -23.32
N LYS A 131 -24.29 3.40 -23.35
CA LYS A 131 -22.90 2.96 -23.36
C LYS A 131 -21.99 3.92 -22.61
N VAL A 132 -21.73 3.62 -21.35
CA VAL A 132 -20.45 4.03 -20.75
C VAL A 132 -19.40 3.61 -21.76
N THR A 133 -19.10 4.48 -22.70
CA THR A 133 -18.19 4.17 -23.79
C THR A 133 -16.84 4.09 -23.13
N ILE A 134 -16.42 2.90 -22.79
CA ILE A 134 -15.06 2.56 -22.39
C ILE A 134 -14.15 2.95 -23.55
N ARG A 135 -13.96 4.24 -23.74
CA ARG A 135 -12.83 4.70 -24.54
C ARG A 135 -11.60 4.50 -23.67
N LYS A 136 -10.88 3.40 -24.00
CA LYS A 136 -9.53 3.10 -23.53
C LYS A 136 -9.22 3.67 -22.13
N GLY A 137 -9.54 2.90 -21.09
CA GLY A 137 -8.92 3.10 -19.79
C GLY A 137 -9.56 4.12 -18.84
N ALA A 138 -10.85 4.52 -18.96
CA ALA A 138 -11.46 5.41 -17.98
C ALA A 138 -12.97 5.21 -17.79
N LYS A 139 -13.43 5.25 -16.54
CA LYS A 139 -14.86 5.32 -16.17
C LYS A 139 -15.29 6.79 -15.98
N ARG A 140 -16.52 7.10 -16.38
CA ARG A 140 -17.13 8.42 -16.24
C ARG A 140 -18.38 8.33 -15.38
N PHE A 141 -18.63 9.34 -14.60
CA PHE A 141 -19.71 9.41 -13.64
C PHE A 141 -20.64 10.61 -13.95
N ASN A 142 -21.89 10.55 -13.47
CA ASN A 142 -22.91 11.55 -13.77
C ASN A 142 -22.59 12.96 -13.27
N ASN A 143 -21.81 13.07 -12.18
CA ASN A 143 -21.34 14.36 -11.68
C ASN A 143 -20.19 14.97 -12.52
N GLY A 144 -19.88 14.39 -13.69
CA GLY A 144 -18.79 14.82 -14.57
C GLY A 144 -17.41 14.27 -14.19
N SER A 145 -17.31 13.54 -13.09
CA SER A 145 -16.04 12.96 -12.64
C SER A 145 -15.57 11.84 -13.57
N ARG A 146 -14.25 11.60 -13.56
CA ARG A 146 -13.61 10.58 -14.40
C ARG A 146 -12.46 9.92 -13.66
N VAL A 147 -12.42 8.60 -13.70
CA VAL A 147 -11.30 7.79 -13.18
C VAL A 147 -10.68 6.99 -14.30
N ALA A 148 -9.40 7.20 -14.57
CA ALA A 148 -8.64 6.45 -15.54
C ALA A 148 -7.87 5.32 -14.86
N ALA A 149 -7.84 4.13 -15.49
CA ALA A 149 -7.00 3.01 -15.06
C ALA A 149 -5.67 3.01 -15.81
N ALA A 150 -4.59 2.68 -15.12
CA ALA A 150 -3.28 2.49 -15.72
C ALA A 150 -2.49 1.39 -15.02
N SER A 151 -1.42 0.94 -15.64
CA SER A 151 -0.44 0.05 -15.02
C SER A 151 0.90 0.73 -14.88
N ILE A 152 1.63 0.32 -13.85
CA ILE A 152 3.01 0.77 -13.66
C ILE A 152 3.87 0.44 -14.90
N GLY A 153 4.82 1.29 -15.24
CA GLY A 153 5.76 1.06 -16.35
C GLY A 153 5.20 1.28 -17.77
N LYS A 154 3.96 1.75 -17.94
CA LYS A 154 3.37 2.06 -19.25
C LYS A 154 3.28 3.56 -19.50
N ALA A 155 3.38 3.96 -20.77
CA ALA A 155 3.20 5.38 -21.13
C ALA A 155 1.83 5.88 -20.66
N LEU A 156 1.84 7.03 -19.99
CA LEU A 156 0.65 7.74 -19.55
C LEU A 156 0.48 9.00 -20.38
N GLU A 157 -0.69 9.12 -21.00
CA GLU A 157 -1.09 10.29 -21.74
C GLU A 157 -2.48 10.73 -21.26
N GLY A 158 -2.66 12.01 -21.06
CA GLY A 158 -3.96 12.55 -20.70
C GLY A 158 -3.91 13.85 -19.91
N PRO A 159 -5.06 14.38 -19.53
CA PRO A 159 -5.13 15.61 -18.74
C PRO A 159 -4.63 15.37 -17.33
N HIS A 160 -4.04 16.41 -16.74
CA HIS A 160 -3.67 16.40 -15.32
C HIS A 160 -4.86 16.08 -14.42
N VAL A 161 -4.58 15.40 -13.31
CA VAL A 161 -5.60 14.85 -12.40
C VAL A 161 -5.52 15.47 -11.00
N HIS A 162 -6.66 15.44 -10.29
CA HIS A 162 -6.79 15.93 -8.92
C HIS A 162 -6.33 14.89 -7.89
N MET A 163 -6.34 13.61 -8.27
CA MET A 163 -5.87 12.53 -7.39
C MET A 163 -5.23 11.40 -8.19
N ILE A 164 -4.17 10.85 -7.62
CA ILE A 164 -3.52 9.62 -8.09
C ILE A 164 -3.56 8.61 -6.96
N ILE A 165 -4.00 7.39 -7.26
CA ILE A 165 -3.90 6.25 -6.36
C ILE A 165 -2.94 5.25 -6.96
N LEU A 166 -1.94 4.86 -6.18
CA LEU A 166 -1.01 3.76 -6.44
C LEU A 166 -1.42 2.59 -5.52
N ASP A 167 -2.01 1.54 -6.08
CA ASP A 167 -2.51 0.41 -5.31
C ASP A 167 -1.82 -0.89 -5.73
N ASP A 168 -1.11 -1.49 -4.78
CA ASP A 168 -0.36 -2.74 -4.95
C ASP A 168 0.48 -2.74 -6.26
N VAL A 169 1.26 -1.68 -6.47
CA VAL A 169 2.07 -1.48 -7.68
C VAL A 169 3.30 -2.38 -7.76
N LEU A 170 3.60 -3.10 -6.68
CA LEU A 170 4.72 -4.04 -6.59
C LEU A 170 4.27 -5.43 -7.02
N GLN A 171 4.85 -5.95 -8.09
CA GLN A 171 4.74 -7.34 -8.51
C GLN A 171 6.11 -7.83 -8.99
N GLU A 172 6.30 -9.15 -8.95
CA GLU A 172 7.46 -9.79 -9.55
C GLU A 172 7.32 -9.85 -11.07
N PHE A 173 7.80 -8.80 -11.74
CA PHE A 173 7.93 -8.80 -13.19
C PHE A 173 9.41 -8.94 -13.57
N PRO A 174 9.77 -9.84 -14.50
CA PRO A 174 11.17 -10.07 -14.87
C PRO A 174 11.92 -8.84 -15.36
N ASN A 175 11.21 -7.80 -15.81
CA ASN A 175 11.81 -6.61 -16.44
C ASN A 175 11.54 -5.29 -15.68
N LEU A 176 10.87 -5.35 -14.54
CA LEU A 176 10.50 -4.16 -13.75
C LEU A 176 11.14 -4.23 -12.37
N THR A 177 12.32 -3.65 -12.24
CA THR A 177 13.01 -3.52 -10.95
C THR A 177 12.38 -2.45 -10.09
N ASP A 178 12.59 -2.50 -8.76
CA ASP A 178 12.06 -1.51 -7.83
C ASP A 178 12.54 -0.09 -8.18
N GLU A 179 13.79 0.09 -8.59
CA GLU A 179 14.31 1.36 -9.09
C GLU A 179 13.54 1.88 -10.30
N LYS A 180 13.18 1.00 -11.25
CA LYS A 180 12.37 1.40 -12.41
C LYS A 180 10.95 1.80 -12.01
N VAL A 181 10.37 1.15 -11.00
CA VAL A 181 9.07 1.54 -10.44
C VAL A 181 9.16 2.93 -9.83
N ILE A 182 10.14 3.17 -8.97
CA ILE A 182 10.38 4.48 -8.34
C ILE A 182 10.62 5.56 -9.40
N HIS A 183 11.51 5.31 -10.33
CA HIS A 183 11.82 6.24 -11.42
C HIS A 183 10.59 6.54 -12.30
N TYR A 184 9.75 5.53 -12.58
CA TYR A 184 8.51 5.71 -13.32
C TYR A 184 7.53 6.61 -12.54
N VAL A 185 7.37 6.38 -11.24
CA VAL A 185 6.53 7.23 -10.39
C VAL A 185 7.03 8.67 -10.42
N GLN A 186 8.33 8.89 -10.25
CA GLN A 186 8.93 10.23 -10.26
C GLN A 186 8.79 10.96 -11.60
N ARG A 187 9.06 10.27 -12.71
CA ARG A 187 9.22 10.89 -14.03
C ARG A 187 7.95 10.89 -14.88
N VAL A 188 7.05 9.96 -14.64
CA VAL A 188 5.85 9.79 -15.46
C VAL A 188 4.58 10.09 -14.66
N VAL A 189 4.46 9.55 -13.45
CA VAL A 189 3.24 9.66 -12.66
C VAL A 189 3.12 11.01 -11.96
N MET A 190 4.16 11.45 -11.24
CA MET A 190 4.12 12.70 -10.48
C MET A 190 3.83 13.94 -11.36
N PRO A 191 4.36 14.06 -12.60
CA PRO A 191 4.02 15.18 -13.48
C PRO A 191 2.56 15.21 -13.96
N MET A 192 1.80 14.11 -13.80
CA MET A 192 0.37 14.08 -14.16
C MET A 192 -0.52 14.82 -13.16
N ARG A 193 0.00 15.31 -12.05
CA ARG A 193 -0.74 15.98 -11.01
C ARG A 193 -1.08 17.42 -11.38
N LEU A 194 -2.27 17.86 -10.94
CA LEU A 194 -2.58 19.29 -10.80
C LEU A 194 -1.89 19.87 -9.56
N PRO A 195 -1.69 21.20 -9.49
CA PRO A 195 -1.40 21.84 -8.22
C PRO A 195 -2.45 21.45 -7.16
N ASP A 196 -2.02 21.31 -5.91
CA ASP A 196 -2.88 20.94 -4.75
C ASP A 196 -3.58 19.56 -4.90
N SER A 197 -3.10 18.71 -5.80
CA SER A 197 -3.64 17.37 -5.99
C SER A 197 -3.17 16.42 -4.91
N LYS A 198 -3.96 15.37 -4.66
CA LYS A 198 -3.61 14.30 -3.71
C LYS A 198 -2.95 13.12 -4.42
N MET A 199 -1.98 12.51 -3.77
CA MET A 199 -1.40 11.25 -4.18
C MET A 199 -1.41 10.27 -3.01
N LEU A 200 -2.04 9.11 -3.20
CA LEU A 200 -2.19 8.07 -2.19
C LEU A 200 -1.51 6.79 -2.68
N LEU A 201 -0.54 6.30 -1.94
CA LEU A 201 0.04 4.97 -2.14
C LEU A 201 -0.53 4.04 -1.07
N VAL A 202 -1.11 2.94 -1.50
CA VAL A 202 -1.55 1.85 -0.62
C VAL A 202 -0.89 0.55 -1.06
N GLY A 203 -0.36 -0.20 -0.12
CA GLY A 203 0.33 -1.44 -0.45
C GLY A 203 0.88 -2.18 0.77
N THR A 204 1.52 -3.30 0.49
CA THR A 204 2.28 -4.10 1.45
C THR A 204 3.73 -4.14 0.98
N GLN A 205 4.67 -3.93 1.87
CA GLN A 205 6.10 -4.05 1.54
C GLN A 205 6.42 -5.46 1.06
N LYS A 206 7.12 -5.58 -0.05
CA LYS A 206 7.49 -6.88 -0.64
C LYS A 206 8.97 -7.17 -0.55
N ARG A 207 9.80 -6.13 -0.62
CA ARG A 207 11.27 -6.23 -0.62
C ARG A 207 11.87 -5.04 0.10
N VAL A 208 13.09 -5.21 0.58
CA VAL A 208 13.91 -4.09 1.06
C VAL A 208 14.29 -3.22 -0.14
N GLY A 209 14.15 -1.90 0.01
CA GLY A 209 14.45 -0.93 -1.04
C GLY A 209 13.34 -0.77 -2.10
N ASP A 210 12.16 -1.34 -1.90
CA ASP A 210 11.03 -1.12 -2.79
C ASP A 210 10.41 0.29 -2.63
N ILE A 211 9.37 0.59 -3.39
CA ILE A 211 8.71 1.91 -3.36
C ILE A 211 8.19 2.29 -1.97
N THR A 212 7.91 1.32 -1.08
CA THR A 212 7.43 1.61 0.28
C THR A 212 8.55 2.17 1.16
N ASP A 213 9.78 1.72 0.96
CA ASP A 213 10.95 2.28 1.64
C ASP A 213 11.28 3.67 1.08
N TRP A 214 11.27 3.82 -0.25
CA TRP A 214 11.49 5.12 -0.89
C TRP A 214 10.52 6.21 -0.38
N VAL A 215 9.22 5.93 -0.27
CA VAL A 215 8.27 6.91 0.29
C VAL A 215 8.51 7.14 1.79
N SER A 216 8.96 6.12 2.53
CA SER A 216 9.23 6.22 3.97
C SER A 216 10.47 7.09 4.27
N GLU A 217 11.42 7.14 3.36
CA GLU A 217 12.63 7.97 3.46
C GLU A 217 12.42 9.42 3.00
N SER A 218 11.32 9.68 2.30
CA SER A 218 11.01 11.00 1.75
C SER A 218 10.32 11.89 2.79
N SER A 219 10.81 13.10 2.99
CA SER A 219 10.19 14.12 3.84
C SER A 219 8.85 14.64 3.32
N GLU A 220 8.55 14.44 2.04
CA GLU A 220 7.33 14.93 1.40
C GLU A 220 6.13 14.00 1.61
N TRP A 221 6.39 12.72 1.93
CA TRP A 221 5.35 11.73 2.12
C TRP A 221 4.98 11.59 3.59
N ASN A 222 3.69 11.66 3.87
CA ASN A 222 3.13 11.24 5.14
C ASN A 222 2.91 9.73 5.09
N VAL A 223 3.62 8.97 5.92
CA VAL A 223 3.62 7.51 5.86
C VAL A 223 3.13 6.92 7.17
N VAL A 224 2.24 5.95 7.08
CA VAL A 224 1.89 5.05 8.18
C VAL A 224 2.25 3.62 7.80
N ARG A 225 2.81 2.87 8.77
CA ARG A 225 3.18 1.45 8.64
C ARG A 225 2.42 0.66 9.70
N HIS A 226 1.53 -0.22 9.25
CA HIS A 226 0.64 -0.97 10.11
C HIS A 226 0.79 -2.48 9.88
N PRO A 227 1.74 -3.15 10.57
CA PRO A 227 1.75 -4.61 10.64
C PRO A 227 0.49 -5.10 11.36
N ALA A 228 0.13 -6.36 11.15
CA ALA A 228 -1.06 -6.97 11.74
C ALA A 228 -1.01 -7.10 13.27
N LEU A 229 0.20 -7.21 13.82
CA LEU A 229 0.45 -7.23 15.26
C LEU A 229 1.15 -5.95 15.71
N LEU A 230 0.86 -5.52 16.93
CA LEU A 230 1.61 -4.48 17.64
C LEU A 230 2.93 -5.06 18.19
N GLU A 231 3.78 -4.21 18.73
CA GLU A 231 5.08 -4.63 19.33
C GLU A 231 4.90 -5.59 20.52
N ASP A 232 3.79 -5.49 21.24
CA ASP A 232 3.44 -6.38 22.34
C ASP A 232 2.81 -7.70 21.89
N GLY A 233 2.68 -7.92 20.57
CA GLY A 233 2.10 -9.11 19.97
C GLY A 233 0.58 -9.12 19.91
N THR A 234 -0.11 -8.04 20.32
CA THR A 234 -1.56 -7.95 20.21
C THR A 234 -2.02 -7.59 18.79
N PRO A 235 -3.16 -8.10 18.32
CA PRO A 235 -3.70 -7.74 17.01
C PRO A 235 -3.99 -6.25 16.90
N ARG A 236 -3.58 -5.63 15.79
CA ARG A 236 -3.82 -4.20 15.52
C ARG A 236 -5.28 -3.87 15.24
N TRP A 237 -6.03 -4.80 14.69
CA TRP A 237 -7.46 -4.67 14.39
C TRP A 237 -8.23 -5.92 14.89
N PRO A 238 -8.36 -6.07 16.23
CA PRO A 238 -8.86 -7.29 16.84
C PRO A 238 -10.32 -7.61 16.51
N GLU A 239 -11.12 -6.61 16.15
CA GLU A 239 -12.52 -6.77 15.77
C GLU A 239 -12.68 -7.61 14.50
N TYR A 240 -11.71 -7.58 13.60
CA TYR A 240 -11.72 -8.36 12.36
C TYR A 240 -10.59 -9.38 12.30
N TRP A 241 -9.37 -8.97 12.62
CA TRP A 241 -8.19 -9.82 12.70
C TRP A 241 -7.83 -10.10 14.16
N ASN A 242 -8.58 -11.02 14.80
CA ASN A 242 -8.25 -11.47 16.15
C ASN A 242 -7.06 -12.44 16.13
N GLN A 243 -6.52 -12.74 17.31
CA GLN A 243 -5.34 -13.61 17.46
C GLN A 243 -5.51 -14.98 16.79
N GLU A 244 -6.67 -15.62 16.98
CA GLU A 244 -6.96 -16.96 16.42
C GLU A 244 -6.88 -16.96 14.89
N ARG A 245 -7.41 -15.92 14.25
CA ARG A 245 -7.34 -15.76 12.78
C ARG A 245 -5.91 -15.56 12.29
N LEU A 246 -5.14 -14.72 12.97
CA LEU A 246 -3.74 -14.46 12.61
C LEU A 246 -2.87 -15.69 12.80
N ASP A 247 -3.07 -16.44 13.89
CA ASP A 247 -2.36 -17.70 14.15
C ASP A 247 -2.68 -18.74 13.07
N LYS A 248 -3.95 -18.85 12.67
CA LYS A 248 -4.38 -19.73 11.58
C LYS A 248 -3.75 -19.34 10.23
N GLU A 249 -3.71 -18.05 9.92
CA GLU A 249 -3.02 -17.58 8.71
C GLU A 249 -1.53 -17.92 8.74
N LYS A 250 -0.86 -17.70 9.88
CA LYS A 250 0.55 -18.06 10.08
C LYS A 250 0.79 -19.55 9.89
N GLU A 251 -0.07 -20.40 10.44
CA GLU A 251 0.01 -21.86 10.25
C GLU A 251 -0.20 -22.26 8.77
N THR A 252 -1.15 -21.59 8.10
CA THR A 252 -1.55 -21.95 6.72
C THR A 252 -0.48 -21.55 5.70
N MET A 253 0.07 -20.35 5.80
CA MET A 253 1.02 -19.83 4.81
C MET A 253 2.49 -20.01 5.18
N GLY A 254 2.75 -20.37 6.44
CA GLY A 254 4.09 -20.47 7.01
C GLY A 254 4.66 -19.13 7.49
N SER A 255 5.64 -19.23 8.39
CA SER A 255 6.21 -18.07 9.09
C SER A 255 6.75 -17.00 8.13
N ARG A 256 7.52 -17.41 7.13
CA ARG A 256 8.12 -16.48 6.16
C ARG A 256 7.11 -15.63 5.40
N ALA A 257 6.07 -16.27 4.87
CA ALA A 257 5.02 -15.55 4.14
C ALA A 257 4.21 -14.65 5.08
N PHE A 258 3.97 -15.09 6.32
CA PHE A 258 3.30 -14.30 7.34
C PHE A 258 4.12 -13.06 7.72
N GLU A 259 5.42 -13.20 7.95
CA GLU A 259 6.31 -12.07 8.24
C GLU A 259 6.29 -11.04 7.11
N SER A 260 6.36 -11.47 5.86
CA SER A 260 6.29 -10.56 4.71
C SER A 260 4.92 -9.89 4.55
N GLU A 261 3.82 -10.68 4.54
CA GLU A 261 2.50 -10.18 4.17
C GLU A 261 1.74 -9.52 5.32
N TYR A 262 1.98 -9.97 6.57
CA TYR A 262 1.27 -9.49 7.74
C TYR A 262 2.13 -8.63 8.67
N MET A 263 3.43 -8.93 8.78
CA MET A 263 4.31 -8.16 9.67
C MET A 263 5.09 -7.06 8.95
N LEU A 264 4.93 -6.95 7.63
CA LEU A 264 5.66 -5.98 6.79
C LEU A 264 7.18 -6.15 6.89
N ASN A 265 7.61 -7.37 7.14
CA ASN A 265 9.01 -7.73 7.24
C ASN A 265 9.37 -8.68 6.08
N PRO A 266 9.88 -8.15 4.96
CA PRO A 266 10.23 -8.96 3.79
C PRO A 266 11.48 -9.83 4.02
N LEU A 267 12.23 -9.54 5.08
CA LEU A 267 13.35 -10.38 5.55
C LEU A 267 12.84 -11.21 6.71
N ASP A 268 12.53 -12.49 6.46
CA ASP A 268 12.20 -13.41 7.54
C ASP A 268 13.45 -13.81 8.32
N PRO A 269 13.61 -13.38 9.58
CA PRO A 269 14.77 -13.74 10.39
C PRO A 269 14.87 -15.25 10.66
N GLU A 270 13.73 -15.97 10.72
CA GLU A 270 13.70 -17.40 11.03
C GLU A 270 14.10 -18.28 9.83
N SER A 271 13.92 -17.78 8.59
CA SER A 271 14.33 -18.49 7.39
C SER A 271 15.73 -18.13 6.89
N ALA A 272 16.38 -17.17 7.52
CA ALA A 272 17.78 -16.86 7.25
C ALA A 272 18.64 -18.09 7.55
N VAL A 273 19.52 -18.46 6.61
CA VAL A 273 20.49 -19.56 6.81
C VAL A 273 21.32 -19.33 8.08
N ILE A 274 21.53 -18.07 8.43
CA ILE A 274 22.14 -17.64 9.69
C ILE A 274 21.19 -16.61 10.32
N PRO A 275 20.50 -16.93 11.44
CA PRO A 275 19.64 -15.99 12.14
C PRO A 275 20.39 -14.71 12.55
N TYR A 276 19.70 -13.58 12.49
CA TYR A 276 20.29 -12.26 12.79
C TYR A 276 20.89 -12.18 14.21
N GLU A 277 20.27 -12.83 15.20
CA GLU A 277 20.79 -12.91 16.56
C GLU A 277 22.14 -13.68 16.64
N VAL A 278 22.33 -14.64 15.75
CA VAL A 278 23.61 -15.36 15.64
C VAL A 278 24.66 -14.44 15.03
N LEU A 279 24.30 -13.69 13.99
CA LEU A 279 25.20 -12.68 13.39
C LEU A 279 25.56 -11.60 14.40
N GLN A 280 24.61 -11.07 15.15
CA GLN A 280 24.86 -10.06 16.20
C GLN A 280 25.80 -10.56 17.29
N ARG A 281 25.70 -11.83 17.68
CA ARG A 281 26.65 -12.42 18.66
C ARG A 281 28.07 -12.60 18.10
N CYS A 282 28.20 -12.61 16.79
CA CYS A 282 29.48 -12.65 16.11
C CYS A 282 30.13 -11.29 15.89
N LEU A 283 29.35 -10.19 16.07
CA LEU A 283 29.86 -8.82 15.99
C LEU A 283 30.57 -8.47 17.31
N ASP A 284 31.86 -8.19 17.23
CA ASP A 284 32.62 -7.61 18.32
C ASP A 284 33.02 -6.16 17.91
N GLU A 285 32.27 -5.20 18.44
CA GLU A 285 32.46 -3.78 18.15
C GLU A 285 33.83 -3.26 18.64
N ASN A 286 34.55 -4.03 19.46
CA ASN A 286 35.87 -3.67 19.96
C ASN A 286 36.99 -4.30 19.13
N LEU A 287 36.66 -5.08 18.10
CA LEU A 287 37.66 -5.63 17.17
C LEU A 287 38.24 -4.48 16.35
N ASP A 288 39.53 -4.23 16.55
CA ASP A 288 40.30 -3.37 15.65
C ASP A 288 40.35 -4.03 14.26
N MET A 289 39.95 -3.29 13.24
CA MET A 289 39.99 -3.70 11.84
C MET A 289 41.43 -3.74 11.29
N GLY A 290 42.43 -3.47 12.13
CA GLY A 290 43.84 -3.60 11.82
C GLY A 290 44.26 -5.05 11.61
N LEU A 291 45.25 -5.27 10.75
CA LEU A 291 45.91 -6.56 10.63
C LEU A 291 46.57 -6.92 11.98
N PRO A 292 46.37 -8.15 12.50
CA PRO A 292 47.08 -8.58 13.67
C PRO A 292 48.60 -8.52 13.40
N ASP A 293 49.40 -8.25 14.46
CA ASP A 293 50.84 -8.27 14.36
C ASP A 293 51.34 -9.54 13.63
N TYR A 294 52.02 -9.34 12.52
CA TYR A 294 52.39 -10.41 11.63
C TYR A 294 53.43 -11.27 12.31
N THR A 295 53.07 -12.51 12.60
CA THR A 295 53.98 -13.53 13.08
C THR A 295 53.93 -14.72 12.11
N ASP A 296 55.04 -15.51 12.00
CA ASP A 296 55.13 -16.67 11.12
C ASP A 296 54.06 -17.76 11.45
N ASP A 297 53.38 -17.61 12.57
CA ASP A 297 52.35 -18.53 13.04
C ASP A 297 50.93 -18.15 12.58
N ILE A 298 50.75 -16.99 11.92
CA ILE A 298 49.44 -16.52 11.42
C ILE A 298 49.32 -16.82 9.91
N SER A 299 48.25 -17.49 9.55
CA SER A 299 47.82 -17.63 8.15
C SER A 299 46.61 -16.78 7.93
N VAL A 300 46.65 -15.94 6.90
CA VAL A 300 45.52 -15.11 6.47
C VAL A 300 44.93 -15.71 5.20
N MET A 301 43.63 -15.89 5.20
CA MET A 301 42.88 -16.38 4.04
C MET A 301 41.80 -15.35 3.71
N MET A 302 41.61 -15.13 2.42
CA MET A 302 40.56 -14.26 1.90
C MET A 302 39.60 -15.10 1.05
N GLY A 303 38.33 -15.15 1.45
CA GLY A 303 37.23 -15.60 0.62
C GLY A 303 36.67 -14.44 -0.16
N VAL A 304 36.40 -14.64 -1.43
CA VAL A 304 35.77 -13.63 -2.30
C VAL A 304 34.56 -14.27 -2.95
N ASP A 305 33.39 -13.66 -2.73
CA ASP A 305 32.17 -13.98 -3.44
C ASP A 305 31.94 -12.87 -4.48
N LEU A 306 32.04 -13.26 -5.75
CA LEU A 306 32.01 -12.31 -6.87
C LEU A 306 30.58 -12.13 -7.38
N ALA A 307 30.06 -10.92 -7.31
CA ALA A 307 28.86 -10.56 -8.04
C ALA A 307 29.11 -10.62 -9.55
N VAL A 308 28.26 -11.36 -10.27
CA VAL A 308 28.33 -11.47 -11.72
C VAL A 308 27.22 -10.61 -12.34
N GLY A 309 27.59 -9.41 -12.77
CA GLY A 309 26.72 -8.49 -13.50
C GLY A 309 26.65 -7.09 -12.91
N MET A 310 26.22 -6.13 -13.73
CA MET A 310 26.13 -4.72 -13.36
C MET A 310 24.69 -4.26 -13.02
N ASN A 311 23.76 -5.17 -12.75
CA ASN A 311 22.37 -4.81 -12.44
C ASN A 311 22.18 -4.74 -10.92
N SER A 312 21.38 -3.80 -10.46
CA SER A 312 21.01 -3.60 -9.04
C SER A 312 20.32 -4.79 -8.35
N GLN A 313 20.01 -5.84 -9.10
CA GLN A 313 19.46 -7.12 -8.56
C GLN A 313 20.52 -8.19 -8.36
N ASN A 314 21.78 -7.92 -8.68
CA ASN A 314 22.85 -8.87 -8.43
C ASN A 314 23.42 -8.62 -7.03
N ASP A 315 23.80 -9.70 -6.37
CA ASP A 315 24.48 -9.63 -5.10
C ASP A 315 25.74 -8.77 -5.20
N GLU A 316 26.07 -8.06 -4.13
CA GLU A 316 27.31 -7.30 -4.06
C GLU A 316 28.49 -8.24 -3.91
N THR A 317 29.62 -7.89 -4.51
CA THR A 317 30.86 -8.63 -4.28
C THR A 317 31.26 -8.52 -2.81
N SER A 318 31.33 -9.63 -2.11
CA SER A 318 31.71 -9.67 -0.71
C SER A 318 33.10 -10.26 -0.49
N TYR A 319 33.79 -9.74 0.51
CA TYR A 319 35.11 -10.19 0.92
C TYR A 319 35.07 -10.62 2.38
N CYS A 320 35.58 -11.81 2.67
CA CYS A 320 35.77 -12.29 4.02
C CYS A 320 37.26 -12.58 4.25
N ILE A 321 37.87 -11.88 5.20
CA ILE A 321 39.28 -12.09 5.57
C ILE A 321 39.31 -12.79 6.94
N VAL A 322 39.96 -13.92 6.98
CA VAL A 322 40.11 -14.71 8.21
C VAL A 322 41.60 -14.89 8.52
N ALA A 323 42.03 -14.47 9.70
CA ALA A 323 43.34 -14.74 10.23
C ALA A 323 43.29 -15.95 11.19
N TYR A 324 44.11 -16.94 10.94
CA TYR A 324 44.21 -18.17 11.76
C TYR A 324 45.58 -18.28 12.40
N ASN A 325 45.62 -18.36 13.74
CA ASN A 325 46.85 -18.62 14.48
C ASN A 325 47.01 -20.12 14.69
N LYS A 326 48.06 -20.70 14.11
CA LYS A 326 48.32 -22.14 14.12
C LYS A 326 48.67 -22.68 15.53
N LYS A 327 49.16 -21.83 16.44
CA LYS A 327 49.56 -22.26 17.79
C LYS A 327 48.41 -22.23 18.80
N ASN A 328 47.46 -21.35 18.65
CA ASN A 328 46.44 -21.11 19.68
C ASN A 328 45.05 -21.60 19.29
N GLU A 329 44.88 -22.24 18.11
CA GLU A 329 43.58 -22.66 17.57
C GLU A 329 42.49 -21.56 17.57
N HIS A 330 42.85 -20.30 17.87
CA HIS A 330 41.91 -19.17 17.85
C HIS A 330 41.74 -18.67 16.44
N ARG A 331 40.52 -18.75 15.95
CA ARG A 331 40.08 -18.14 14.70
C ARG A 331 39.59 -16.72 15.00
N ARG A 332 40.10 -15.75 14.26
CA ARG A 332 39.58 -14.38 14.24
C ARG A 332 39.13 -13.98 12.82
#